data_d839b221636ff31105ab40bd7d03b133
#
_entry.id   d839b221636ff31105ab40bd7d03b133
#
_cell.length_a   1.000
_cell.length_b   1.000
_cell.length_c   1.000
_cell.angle_alpha   90.00
_cell.angle_beta   90.00
_cell.angle_gamma   90.00
#
_symmetry.space_group_name_H-M   'P 1'
#
loop_
_entity.id
_entity.type
_entity.pdbx_description
1 polymer ?
#
loop_
_entity_poly.entity_id
_entity_poly.type
_entity_poly.pdbx_seq_one_letter_code
_entity_poly.pdbx_strand_id
1 'polypeptide(L)'
;FTAIAGRLFCGYACPQTVYTEIFMWVENKIEGDRSARMKLDKGPLTARKIGLKAFKHAIWLVISLWTGFTLVAYFTPVDELLAALPFGFSGWELFWTFFYGGFCYMQAGFLREQVCKYMCPYARFQGVMFDPDTLVITYDPERGEPRGARKKGADSQALGDCVDCGLCVAVCPTGIDIRKGIQYECIGCGACIDACDPVMDKVGKPRGLIRYTTENALEKHFSGKE
;
A
#
# COMPACT_ATOMS: atom_id res chain seq x y z
N PHE A 1 9.71 -9.95 17.10
CA PHE A 1 9.36 -10.00 15.68
C PHE A 1 9.82 -8.73 14.94
N THR A 2 9.43 -7.52 15.39
CA THR A 2 9.74 -6.25 14.73
C THR A 2 11.23 -5.96 14.60
N ALA A 3 12.05 -6.27 15.62
CA ALA A 3 13.50 -6.06 15.59
C ALA A 3 14.20 -6.90 14.49
N ILE A 4 13.63 -8.05 14.11
CA ILE A 4 14.22 -8.92 13.08
C ILE A 4 13.55 -8.68 11.72
N ALA A 5 12.22 -8.76 11.70
CA ALA A 5 11.42 -8.75 10.48
C ALA A 5 10.87 -7.36 10.09
N GLY A 6 11.27 -6.32 10.83
CA GLY A 6 10.84 -4.96 10.54
C GLY A 6 9.31 -4.80 10.56
N ARG A 7 8.77 -4.23 9.51
CA ARG A 7 7.33 -3.94 9.37
C ARG A 7 6.55 -4.95 8.53
N LEU A 8 6.99 -6.19 8.41
CA LEU A 8 6.27 -7.20 7.62
C LEU A 8 4.81 -7.36 8.06
N PHE A 9 4.52 -7.30 9.37
CA PHE A 9 3.14 -7.33 9.84
C PHE A 9 2.31 -6.17 9.27
N CYS A 10 2.84 -4.96 9.25
CA CYS A 10 2.14 -3.79 8.72
C CYS A 10 1.89 -3.90 7.22
N GLY A 11 2.82 -4.50 6.47
CA GLY A 11 2.70 -4.68 5.03
C GLY A 11 1.70 -5.74 4.60
N TYR A 12 1.59 -6.86 5.37
CA TYR A 12 0.88 -8.05 4.89
C TYR A 12 -0.28 -8.52 5.77
N ALA A 13 -0.24 -8.29 7.07
CA ALA A 13 -1.21 -8.85 8.01
C ALA A 13 -2.06 -7.79 8.74
N CYS A 14 -1.67 -6.52 8.68
CA CYS A 14 -2.41 -5.46 9.34
C CYS A 14 -3.78 -5.26 8.65
N PRO A 15 -4.91 -5.31 9.39
CA PRO A 15 -6.24 -5.10 8.82
C PRO A 15 -6.37 -3.79 8.03
N GLN A 16 -5.76 -2.71 8.51
CA GLN A 16 -5.76 -1.42 7.81
C GLN A 16 -5.15 -1.54 6.40
N THR A 17 -4.00 -2.20 6.28
CA THR A 17 -3.33 -2.38 4.98
C THR A 17 -4.14 -3.29 4.07
N VAL A 18 -4.63 -4.42 4.59
CA VAL A 18 -5.42 -5.39 3.83
C VAL A 18 -6.69 -4.74 3.26
N TYR A 19 -7.46 -4.03 4.07
CA TYR A 19 -8.67 -3.35 3.58
C TYR A 19 -8.34 -2.21 2.60
N THR A 20 -7.28 -1.46 2.85
CA THR A 20 -6.82 -0.41 1.92
C THR A 20 -6.45 -1.00 0.56
N GLU A 21 -5.74 -2.13 0.53
CA GLU A 21 -5.39 -2.83 -0.70
C GLU A 21 -6.62 -3.37 -1.45
N ILE A 22 -7.59 -3.96 -0.73
CA ILE A 22 -8.85 -4.40 -1.32
C ILE A 22 -9.58 -3.21 -1.96
N PHE A 23 -9.65 -2.07 -1.29
CA PHE A 23 -10.32 -0.87 -1.80
C PHE A 23 -9.59 -0.29 -3.00
N MET A 24 -8.26 -0.26 -2.99
CA MET A 24 -7.44 0.18 -4.13
C MET A 24 -7.56 -0.78 -5.31
N TRP A 25 -7.66 -2.08 -5.06
CA TRP A 25 -7.90 -3.07 -6.11
C TRP A 25 -9.26 -2.85 -6.79
N VAL A 26 -10.34 -2.64 -6.01
CA VAL A 26 -11.68 -2.30 -6.53
C VAL A 26 -11.61 -1.01 -7.36
N GLU A 27 -10.93 0.02 -6.85
CA GLU A 27 -10.74 1.29 -7.53
C GLU A 27 -10.01 1.12 -8.87
N ASN A 28 -8.95 0.32 -8.90
CA ASN A 28 -8.19 0.03 -10.11
C ASN A 28 -9.02 -0.73 -11.16
N LYS A 29 -9.88 -1.65 -10.72
CA LYS A 29 -10.78 -2.39 -11.62
C LYS A 29 -11.89 -1.53 -12.23
N ILE A 30 -12.39 -0.53 -11.52
CA ILE A 30 -13.51 0.31 -11.94
C ILE A 30 -13.03 1.57 -12.69
N GLU A 31 -12.07 2.28 -12.12
CA GLU A 31 -11.59 3.56 -12.64
C GLU A 31 -10.29 3.42 -13.47
N GLY A 32 -9.64 2.24 -13.43
CA GLY A 32 -8.39 1.96 -14.11
C GLY A 32 -7.16 2.41 -13.34
N ASP A 33 -6.00 2.39 -14.02
CA ASP A 33 -4.71 2.73 -13.44
C ASP A 33 -4.65 4.17 -12.91
N ARG A 34 -3.67 4.44 -12.04
CA ARG A 34 -3.46 5.76 -11.44
C ARG A 34 -3.49 6.90 -12.47
N SER A 35 -2.86 6.71 -13.63
CA SER A 35 -2.84 7.70 -14.70
C SER A 35 -4.23 7.95 -15.30
N ALA A 36 -5.03 6.89 -15.46
CA ALA A 36 -6.41 6.98 -15.93
C ALA A 36 -7.31 7.68 -14.91
N ARG A 37 -7.15 7.35 -13.62
CA ARG A 37 -7.86 8.01 -12.53
C ARG A 37 -7.58 9.51 -12.44
N MET A 38 -6.30 9.89 -12.54
CA MET A 38 -5.91 11.31 -12.56
C MET A 38 -6.52 12.08 -13.73
N LYS A 39 -6.59 11.46 -14.92
CA LYS A 39 -7.27 12.04 -16.08
C LYS A 39 -8.77 12.14 -15.88
N LEU A 40 -9.38 11.09 -15.30
CA LEU A 40 -10.81 11.07 -14.98
C LEU A 40 -11.15 12.18 -13.97
N ASP A 41 -10.32 12.38 -12.94
CA ASP A 41 -10.56 13.38 -11.90
C ASP A 41 -10.44 14.81 -12.42
N LYS A 42 -9.47 15.08 -13.29
CA LYS A 42 -9.29 16.40 -13.95
C LYS A 42 -10.34 16.70 -15.02
N GLY A 43 -11.02 15.68 -15.53
CA GLY A 43 -12.04 15.82 -16.58
C GLY A 43 -13.35 16.43 -16.03
N PRO A 44 -14.22 16.95 -16.93
CA PRO A 44 -15.53 17.50 -16.54
C PRO A 44 -16.44 16.44 -15.91
N LEU A 45 -17.44 16.89 -15.15
CA LEU A 45 -18.45 16.02 -14.57
C LEU A 45 -19.34 15.46 -15.67
N THR A 46 -19.10 14.22 -16.07
CA THR A 46 -19.89 13.48 -17.06
C THR A 46 -20.73 12.42 -16.33
N ALA A 47 -21.90 12.06 -16.88
CA ALA A 47 -22.73 10.97 -16.32
C ALA A 47 -21.94 9.67 -16.14
N ARG A 48 -21.04 9.34 -17.07
CA ARG A 48 -20.12 8.20 -16.95
C ARG A 48 -19.19 8.31 -15.72
N LYS A 49 -18.62 9.48 -15.47
CA LYS A 49 -17.75 9.73 -14.28
C LYS A 49 -18.53 9.53 -12.99
N ILE A 50 -19.73 10.09 -12.93
CA ILE A 50 -20.61 9.95 -11.74
C ILE A 50 -20.97 8.48 -11.54
N GLY A 51 -21.35 7.76 -12.60
CA GLY A 51 -21.70 6.35 -12.53
C GLY A 51 -20.55 5.46 -12.05
N LEU A 52 -19.31 5.65 -12.58
CA LEU A 52 -18.14 4.89 -12.14
C LEU A 52 -17.81 5.15 -10.67
N LYS A 53 -17.85 6.42 -10.23
CA LYS A 53 -17.62 6.78 -8.83
C LYS A 53 -18.70 6.23 -7.91
N ALA A 54 -19.97 6.36 -8.28
CA ALA A 54 -21.07 5.80 -7.50
C ALA A 54 -20.96 4.28 -7.37
N PHE A 55 -20.62 3.58 -8.44
CA PHE A 55 -20.44 2.12 -8.43
C PHE A 55 -19.26 1.70 -7.54
N LYS A 56 -18.14 2.41 -7.61
CA LYS A 56 -17.00 2.20 -6.71
C LYS A 56 -17.40 2.33 -5.23
N HIS A 57 -18.07 3.44 -4.89
CA HIS A 57 -18.50 3.69 -3.52
C HIS A 57 -19.56 2.70 -3.04
N ALA A 58 -20.44 2.23 -3.92
CA ALA A 58 -21.41 1.18 -3.60
C ALA A 58 -20.70 -0.12 -3.20
N ILE A 59 -19.67 -0.56 -3.96
CA ILE A 59 -18.91 -1.75 -3.61
C ILE A 59 -18.16 -1.55 -2.29
N TRP A 60 -17.51 -0.41 -2.09
CA TRP A 60 -16.83 -0.09 -0.84
C TRP A 60 -17.79 -0.13 0.37
N LEU A 61 -19.01 0.41 0.22
CA LEU A 61 -20.02 0.37 1.26
C LEU A 61 -20.45 -1.07 1.57
N VAL A 62 -20.66 -1.90 0.55
CA VAL A 62 -21.02 -3.32 0.74
C VAL A 62 -19.93 -4.05 1.51
N ILE A 63 -18.66 -3.90 1.13
CA ILE A 63 -17.53 -4.52 1.83
C ILE A 63 -17.44 -4.02 3.28
N SER A 64 -17.60 -2.72 3.50
CA SER A 64 -17.53 -2.11 4.82
C SER A 64 -18.67 -2.55 5.74
N LEU A 65 -19.90 -2.58 5.25
CA LEU A 65 -21.05 -3.05 6.01
C LEU A 65 -20.95 -4.55 6.30
N TRP A 66 -20.48 -5.33 5.33
CA TRP A 66 -20.20 -6.76 5.56
C TRP A 66 -19.16 -6.95 6.69
N THR A 67 -18.12 -6.14 6.72
CA THR A 67 -17.13 -6.17 7.79
C THR A 67 -17.74 -5.81 9.14
N GLY A 68 -18.56 -4.76 9.21
CA GLY A 68 -19.28 -4.37 10.43
C GLY A 68 -20.22 -5.46 10.90
N PHE A 69 -20.98 -6.07 10.01
CA PHE A 69 -21.86 -7.20 10.30
C PHE A 69 -21.09 -8.39 10.84
N THR A 70 -19.98 -8.78 10.17
CA THR A 70 -19.13 -9.89 10.62
C THR A 70 -18.57 -9.65 12.01
N LEU A 71 -18.19 -8.41 12.33
CA LEU A 71 -17.67 -8.06 13.64
C LEU A 71 -18.75 -8.18 14.73
N VAL A 72 -19.98 -7.75 14.47
CA VAL A 72 -21.11 -7.91 15.39
C VAL A 72 -21.45 -9.38 15.58
N ALA A 73 -21.30 -10.20 14.54
CA ALA A 73 -21.53 -11.64 14.61
C ALA A 73 -20.56 -12.42 15.53
N TYR A 74 -19.47 -11.81 15.98
CA TYR A 74 -18.63 -12.37 17.05
C TYR A 74 -19.26 -12.26 18.44
N PHE A 75 -20.19 -11.33 18.63
CA PHE A 75 -20.82 -11.05 19.91
C PHE A 75 -22.27 -11.54 20.00
N THR A 76 -22.96 -11.55 18.86
CA THR A 76 -24.35 -12.01 18.75
C THR A 76 -24.40 -13.26 17.85
N PRO A 77 -25.14 -14.32 18.23
CA PRO A 77 -25.27 -15.53 17.40
C PRO A 77 -25.72 -15.22 15.99
N VAL A 78 -25.04 -15.80 15.02
CA VAL A 78 -25.28 -15.54 13.58
C VAL A 78 -26.71 -15.91 13.18
N ASP A 79 -27.29 -16.95 13.80
CA ASP A 79 -28.66 -17.41 13.52
C ASP A 79 -29.68 -16.35 13.90
N GLU A 80 -29.49 -15.67 15.02
CA GLU A 80 -30.34 -14.57 15.47
C GLU A 80 -30.22 -13.36 14.56
N LEU A 81 -28.97 -13.01 14.16
CA LEU A 81 -28.71 -11.91 13.23
C LEU A 81 -29.33 -12.17 11.84
N LEU A 82 -29.19 -13.40 11.33
CA LEU A 82 -29.77 -13.76 10.02
C LEU A 82 -31.31 -13.81 10.08
N ALA A 83 -31.89 -14.30 11.16
CA ALA A 83 -33.34 -14.29 11.36
C ALA A 83 -33.91 -12.87 11.49
N ALA A 84 -33.11 -11.92 11.99
CA ALA A 84 -33.46 -10.51 12.11
C ALA A 84 -33.40 -9.73 10.79
N LEU A 85 -32.80 -10.29 9.72
CA LEU A 85 -32.77 -9.64 8.41
C LEU A 85 -34.17 -9.71 7.74
N PRO A 86 -34.62 -8.64 7.05
CA PRO A 86 -33.94 -7.35 6.85
C PRO A 86 -34.28 -6.25 7.88
N PHE A 87 -35.30 -6.45 8.76
CA PHE A 87 -35.88 -5.36 9.58
C PHE A 87 -35.99 -5.67 11.07
N GLY A 88 -35.50 -6.81 11.53
CA GLY A 88 -35.60 -7.28 12.93
C GLY A 88 -34.38 -7.00 13.81
N PHE A 89 -33.38 -6.26 13.34
CA PHE A 89 -32.22 -5.93 14.15
C PHE A 89 -32.57 -5.13 15.39
N SER A 90 -31.99 -5.50 16.55
CA SER A 90 -31.96 -4.64 17.71
C SER A 90 -31.26 -3.32 17.36
N GLY A 91 -31.77 -2.21 17.89
CA GLY A 91 -31.13 -0.89 17.64
C GLY A 91 -29.65 -0.85 17.99
N TRP A 92 -29.21 -1.70 18.94
CA TRP A 92 -27.82 -1.82 19.37
C TRP A 92 -26.94 -2.54 18.35
N GLU A 93 -27.39 -3.63 17.78
CA GLU A 93 -26.70 -4.39 16.72
C GLU A 93 -26.57 -3.56 15.43
N LEU A 94 -27.65 -2.85 15.08
CA LEU A 94 -27.64 -1.94 13.94
C LEU A 94 -26.64 -0.80 14.15
N PHE A 95 -26.63 -0.20 15.32
CA PHE A 95 -25.66 0.86 15.65
C PHE A 95 -24.22 0.39 15.49
N TRP A 96 -23.85 -0.77 16.03
CA TRP A 96 -22.50 -1.28 15.93
C TRP A 96 -22.12 -1.71 14.51
N THR A 97 -23.03 -2.29 13.77
CA THR A 97 -22.80 -2.63 12.35
C THR A 97 -22.46 -1.39 11.52
N PHE A 98 -23.24 -0.32 11.67
CA PHE A 98 -22.97 0.94 10.97
C PHE A 98 -21.74 1.66 11.51
N PHE A 99 -21.49 1.60 12.80
CA PHE A 99 -20.32 2.21 13.42
C PHE A 99 -19.01 1.58 12.89
N TYR A 100 -18.89 0.26 12.96
CA TYR A 100 -17.70 -0.43 12.47
C TYR A 100 -17.59 -0.41 10.94
N GLY A 101 -18.71 -0.57 10.25
CA GLY A 101 -18.75 -0.43 8.79
C GLY A 101 -18.38 0.97 8.33
N GLY A 102 -18.93 2.00 8.96
CA GLY A 102 -18.57 3.40 8.68
C GLY A 102 -17.10 3.70 8.96
N PHE A 103 -16.58 3.16 10.07
CA PHE A 103 -15.17 3.31 10.43
C PHE A 103 -14.25 2.62 9.40
N CYS A 104 -14.58 1.40 8.97
CA CYS A 104 -13.86 0.69 7.91
C CYS A 104 -13.88 1.49 6.59
N TYR A 105 -15.05 2.00 6.19
CA TYR A 105 -15.20 2.81 4.99
C TYR A 105 -14.35 4.09 5.03
N MET A 106 -14.35 4.79 6.16
CA MET A 106 -13.56 6.00 6.34
C MET A 106 -12.05 5.71 6.31
N GLN A 107 -11.61 4.69 7.06
CA GLN A 107 -10.18 4.37 7.18
C GLN A 107 -9.59 3.83 5.87
N ALA A 108 -10.23 2.85 5.25
CA ALA A 108 -9.71 2.22 4.04
C ALA A 108 -9.98 3.06 2.77
N GLY A 109 -11.10 3.78 2.71
CA GLY A 109 -11.48 4.57 1.55
C GLY A 109 -10.81 5.93 1.46
N PHE A 110 -10.77 6.67 2.57
CA PHE A 110 -10.32 8.08 2.59
C PHE A 110 -9.01 8.30 3.33
N LEU A 111 -8.89 7.79 4.55
CA LEU A 111 -7.72 8.06 5.39
C LEU A 111 -6.50 7.26 4.97
N ARG A 112 -6.69 6.02 4.51
CA ARG A 112 -5.65 5.14 3.96
C ARG A 112 -4.31 5.25 4.72
N GLU A 113 -3.28 5.76 4.06
CA GLU A 113 -1.95 5.96 4.61
C GLU A 113 -1.88 6.96 5.77
N GLN A 114 -2.84 7.86 5.91
CA GLN A 114 -2.89 8.82 7.01
C GLN A 114 -3.02 8.11 8.37
N VAL A 115 -3.76 6.99 8.38
CA VAL A 115 -3.88 6.16 9.59
C VAL A 115 -2.51 5.65 10.04
N CYS A 116 -1.71 5.11 9.10
CA CYS A 116 -0.39 4.57 9.41
C CYS A 116 0.60 5.67 9.82
N LYS A 117 0.53 6.85 9.17
CA LYS A 117 1.47 7.96 9.41
C LYS A 117 1.20 8.72 10.69
N TYR A 118 -0.08 8.98 11.00
CA TYR A 118 -0.44 9.95 12.03
C TYR A 118 -1.25 9.38 13.19
N MET A 119 -2.06 8.36 12.94
CA MET A 119 -3.01 7.84 13.93
C MET A 119 -2.52 6.58 14.63
N CYS A 120 -1.71 5.74 13.95
CA CYS A 120 -1.31 4.45 14.48
C CYS A 120 -0.15 4.59 15.48
N PRO A 121 -0.36 4.38 16.79
CA PRO A 121 0.73 4.44 17.77
C PRO A 121 1.75 3.32 17.58
N TYR A 122 1.31 2.15 17.09
CA TYR A 122 2.17 1.00 16.85
C TYR A 122 3.25 1.29 15.80
N ALA A 123 2.92 2.05 14.74
CA ALA A 123 3.90 2.42 13.72
C ALA A 123 5.05 3.28 14.30
N ARG A 124 4.76 4.09 15.31
CA ARG A 124 5.78 4.88 16.01
C ARG A 124 6.64 4.03 16.93
N PHE A 125 6.04 3.11 17.69
CA PHE A 125 6.79 2.16 18.51
C PHE A 125 7.73 1.27 17.69
N GLN A 126 7.28 0.82 16.53
CA GLN A 126 8.13 0.04 15.64
C GLN A 126 9.36 0.83 15.16
N GLY A 127 9.21 2.12 14.91
CA GLY A 127 10.33 2.95 14.46
C GLY A 127 11.50 3.03 15.42
N VAL A 128 11.26 2.89 16.75
CA VAL A 128 12.33 2.87 17.76
C VAL A 128 12.92 1.48 18.02
N MET A 129 12.32 0.43 17.43
CA MET A 129 12.80 -0.95 17.53
C MET A 129 13.71 -1.36 16.37
N PHE A 130 13.91 -0.48 15.40
CA PHE A 130 14.77 -0.76 14.26
C PHE A 130 16.24 -0.60 14.68
N ASP A 131 17.03 -1.57 14.27
CA ASP A 131 18.48 -1.54 14.35
C ASP A 131 19.09 -1.83 12.96
N PRO A 132 20.42 -1.69 12.77
CA PRO A 132 21.06 -1.94 11.48
C PRO A 132 20.91 -3.38 10.94
N ASP A 133 20.52 -4.35 11.79
CA ASP A 133 20.25 -5.74 11.41
C ASP A 133 18.77 -6.02 11.15
N THR A 134 17.89 -5.03 11.32
CA THR A 134 16.45 -5.16 11.02
C THR A 134 16.23 -5.24 9.51
N LEU A 135 15.38 -6.19 9.09
CA LEU A 135 14.99 -6.35 7.68
C LEU A 135 14.10 -5.18 7.22
N VAL A 136 14.57 -4.43 6.25
CA VAL A 136 13.86 -3.28 5.67
C VAL A 136 13.92 -3.32 4.14
N ILE A 137 13.04 -2.56 3.49
CA ILE A 137 13.12 -2.37 2.04
C ILE A 137 14.06 -1.20 1.77
N THR A 138 15.06 -1.43 0.95
CA THR A 138 16.04 -0.42 0.56
C THR A 138 16.23 -0.36 -0.95
N TYR A 139 16.58 0.82 -1.43
CA TYR A 139 17.08 1.06 -2.77
C TYR A 139 18.61 1.01 -2.71
N ASP A 140 19.24 0.43 -3.73
CA ASP A 140 20.68 0.34 -3.87
C ASP A 140 21.21 1.58 -4.62
N PRO A 141 21.79 2.59 -3.92
CA PRO A 141 22.21 3.82 -4.56
C PRO A 141 23.49 3.66 -5.40
N GLU A 142 24.42 2.76 -5.03
CA GLU A 142 25.64 2.58 -5.79
C GLU A 142 25.37 2.00 -7.18
N ARG A 143 24.41 1.09 -7.23
CA ARG A 143 23.99 0.48 -8.48
C ARG A 143 23.04 1.38 -9.27
N GLY A 144 22.20 2.15 -8.59
CA GLY A 144 21.11 2.93 -9.17
C GLY A 144 21.45 4.34 -9.59
N GLU A 145 22.45 4.96 -8.96
CA GLU A 145 22.86 6.34 -9.27
C GLU A 145 24.09 6.39 -10.20
N PRO A 146 24.26 7.43 -11.02
CA PRO A 146 23.31 8.51 -11.29
C PRO A 146 22.10 8.03 -12.12
N ARG A 147 20.90 8.33 -11.63
CA ARG A 147 19.64 7.95 -12.31
C ARG A 147 19.32 8.88 -13.48
N GLY A 148 18.69 8.34 -14.50
CA GLY A 148 18.28 9.15 -15.64
C GLY A 148 17.47 8.37 -16.67
N ALA A 149 16.63 9.10 -17.42
CA ALA A 149 15.86 8.54 -18.50
C ALA A 149 16.77 8.08 -19.65
N ARG A 150 16.66 6.80 -20.03
CA ARG A 150 17.43 6.24 -21.15
C ARG A 150 16.72 6.47 -22.46
N LYS A 151 17.37 7.14 -23.40
CA LYS A 151 16.94 7.20 -24.81
C LYS A 151 17.46 5.97 -25.53
N LYS A 152 16.64 5.34 -26.38
CA LYS A 152 17.09 4.26 -27.26
C LYS A 152 18.26 4.77 -28.13
N GLY A 153 19.45 4.15 -27.99
CA GLY A 153 20.64 4.46 -28.80
C GLY A 153 21.63 5.45 -28.20
N ALA A 154 21.43 5.96 -26.98
CA ALA A 154 22.43 6.77 -26.31
C ALA A 154 23.36 5.88 -25.46
N ASP A 155 24.67 6.17 -25.50
CA ASP A 155 25.68 5.49 -24.70
C ASP A 155 25.35 5.64 -23.20
N SER A 156 24.93 4.55 -22.56
CA SER A 156 24.41 4.54 -21.20
C SER A 156 25.46 4.19 -20.16
N GLN A 157 26.76 4.22 -20.53
CA GLN A 157 27.85 3.82 -19.63
C GLN A 157 28.06 4.73 -18.41
N ALA A 158 27.53 5.96 -18.46
CA ALA A 158 27.65 6.92 -17.35
C ALA A 158 26.44 6.92 -16.41
N LEU A 159 25.38 6.16 -16.69
CA LEU A 159 24.14 6.14 -15.88
C LEU A 159 24.02 4.82 -15.11
N GLY A 160 23.59 4.93 -13.85
CA GLY A 160 23.23 3.79 -13.02
C GLY A 160 22.02 3.02 -13.56
N ASP A 161 21.64 1.94 -12.89
CA ASP A 161 20.57 1.06 -13.35
C ASP A 161 19.18 1.69 -13.27
N CYS A 162 18.97 2.71 -12.43
CA CYS A 162 17.69 3.40 -12.27
C CYS A 162 17.37 4.29 -13.47
N VAL A 163 16.26 4.01 -14.15
CA VAL A 163 15.79 4.78 -15.32
C VAL A 163 14.86 5.96 -14.95
N ASP A 164 14.74 6.27 -13.68
CA ASP A 164 13.90 7.36 -13.15
C ASP A 164 12.44 7.32 -13.62
N CYS A 165 11.86 6.13 -13.75
CA CYS A 165 10.47 5.97 -14.22
C CYS A 165 9.41 6.38 -13.17
N GLY A 166 9.79 6.53 -11.90
CA GLY A 166 8.89 6.92 -10.81
C GLY A 166 7.83 5.89 -10.41
N LEU A 167 7.83 4.68 -10.98
CA LEU A 167 6.83 3.66 -10.68
C LEU A 167 6.87 3.21 -9.22
N CYS A 168 8.05 3.06 -8.62
CA CYS A 168 8.21 2.73 -7.21
C CYS A 168 7.50 3.72 -6.26
N VAL A 169 7.49 5.01 -6.62
CA VAL A 169 6.75 6.04 -5.89
C VAL A 169 5.25 5.97 -6.18
N ALA A 170 4.91 5.70 -7.44
CA ALA A 170 3.52 5.66 -7.89
C ALA A 170 2.71 4.52 -7.27
N VAL A 171 3.32 3.36 -7.03
CA VAL A 171 2.67 2.18 -6.42
C VAL A 171 2.72 2.20 -4.89
N CYS A 172 3.51 3.10 -4.29
CA CYS A 172 3.68 3.12 -2.85
C CYS A 172 2.36 3.54 -2.15
N PRO A 173 1.78 2.68 -1.29
CA PRO A 173 0.54 3.01 -0.58
C PRO A 173 0.72 4.17 0.40
N THR A 174 1.93 4.36 0.94
CA THR A 174 2.24 5.49 1.84
C THR A 174 2.80 6.72 1.10
N GLY A 175 2.96 6.64 -0.22
CA GLY A 175 3.39 7.76 -1.07
C GLY A 175 4.83 8.22 -0.84
N ILE A 176 5.70 7.37 -0.27
CA ILE A 176 7.11 7.69 -0.07
C ILE A 176 7.94 7.48 -1.33
N ASP A 177 9.08 8.15 -1.42
CA ASP A 177 10.10 7.87 -2.42
C ASP A 177 11.23 7.05 -1.80
N ILE A 178 11.19 5.74 -2.01
CA ILE A 178 12.17 4.79 -1.45
C ILE A 178 13.60 5.09 -1.90
N ARG A 179 13.80 5.80 -2.99
CA ARG A 179 15.12 6.18 -3.51
C ARG A 179 15.83 7.22 -2.63
N LYS A 180 15.10 7.86 -1.70
CA LYS A 180 15.66 8.80 -0.71
C LYS A 180 16.19 8.11 0.54
N GLY A 181 16.27 6.78 0.53
CA GLY A 181 16.70 5.97 1.66
C GLY A 181 15.55 5.50 2.55
N ILE A 182 15.91 4.96 3.71
CA ILE A 182 14.96 4.39 4.67
C ILE A 182 14.09 5.51 5.25
N GLN A 183 12.78 5.28 5.28
CA GLN A 183 11.80 6.22 5.79
C GLN A 183 10.86 5.53 6.77
N TYR A 184 10.51 6.22 7.86
CA TYR A 184 9.63 5.68 8.91
C TYR A 184 8.22 5.37 8.42
N GLU A 185 7.78 5.99 7.34
CA GLU A 185 6.46 5.76 6.74
C GLU A 185 6.40 4.48 5.89
N CYS A 186 7.54 3.86 5.61
CA CYS A 186 7.59 2.59 4.88
C CYS A 186 6.92 1.50 5.70
N ILE A 187 5.87 0.86 5.16
CA ILE A 187 5.17 -0.25 5.82
C ILE A 187 5.73 -1.64 5.46
N GLY A 188 6.79 -1.70 4.67
CA GLY A 188 7.44 -2.96 4.29
C GLY A 188 6.59 -3.86 3.39
N CYS A 189 5.71 -3.32 2.55
CA CYS A 189 4.78 -4.12 1.72
C CYS A 189 5.38 -4.72 0.44
N GLY A 190 6.57 -4.26 0.00
CA GLY A 190 7.22 -4.80 -1.21
C GLY A 190 6.69 -4.31 -2.56
N ALA A 191 5.59 -3.56 -2.62
CA ALA A 191 4.99 -3.11 -3.88
C ALA A 191 5.97 -2.35 -4.81
N CYS A 192 6.94 -1.65 -4.25
CA CYS A 192 8.00 -0.99 -5.02
C CYS A 192 8.98 -1.97 -5.66
N ILE A 193 9.20 -3.13 -5.05
CA ILE A 193 10.03 -4.23 -5.61
C ILE A 193 9.32 -4.80 -6.83
N ASP A 194 8.05 -5.19 -6.65
CA ASP A 194 7.21 -5.76 -7.72
C ASP A 194 7.03 -4.81 -8.91
N ALA A 195 7.04 -3.51 -8.67
CA ALA A 195 6.97 -2.51 -9.74
C ALA A 195 8.32 -2.26 -10.42
N CYS A 196 9.45 -2.42 -9.71
CA CYS A 196 10.78 -2.16 -10.24
C CYS A 196 11.32 -3.32 -11.07
N ASP A 197 11.15 -4.55 -10.61
CA ASP A 197 11.71 -5.73 -11.25
C ASP A 197 11.29 -5.90 -12.73
N PRO A 198 10.01 -5.73 -13.12
CA PRO A 198 9.62 -5.78 -14.52
C PRO A 198 10.21 -4.65 -15.37
N VAL A 199 10.57 -3.52 -14.76
CA VAL A 199 11.27 -2.42 -15.45
C VAL A 199 12.72 -2.81 -15.68
N MET A 200 13.38 -3.41 -14.68
CA MET A 200 14.74 -3.91 -14.82
C MET A 200 14.85 -4.97 -15.93
N ASP A 201 13.89 -5.89 -16.00
CA ASP A 201 13.82 -6.88 -17.09
C ASP A 201 13.71 -6.22 -18.46
N LYS A 202 12.84 -5.19 -18.62
CA LYS A 202 12.67 -4.46 -19.88
C LYS A 202 13.91 -3.68 -20.31
N VAL A 203 14.73 -3.25 -19.36
CA VAL A 203 15.98 -2.50 -19.61
C VAL A 203 17.17 -3.44 -19.77
N GLY A 204 16.99 -4.75 -19.52
CA GLY A 204 18.07 -5.76 -19.58
C GLY A 204 19.05 -5.65 -18.42
N LYS A 205 18.60 -5.20 -17.26
CA LYS A 205 19.40 -5.08 -16.04
C LYS A 205 18.96 -6.12 -15.00
N PRO A 206 19.87 -6.59 -14.13
CA PRO A 206 19.51 -7.58 -13.12
C PRO A 206 18.49 -7.00 -12.14
N ARG A 207 17.54 -7.85 -11.69
CA ARG A 207 16.55 -7.52 -10.68
C ARG A 207 17.19 -7.15 -9.34
N GLY A 208 16.37 -6.69 -8.39
CA GLY A 208 16.80 -6.43 -7.02
C GLY A 208 17.48 -5.07 -6.81
N LEU A 209 17.19 -4.09 -7.66
CA LEU A 209 17.58 -2.69 -7.42
C LEU A 209 16.91 -2.13 -6.17
N ILE A 210 15.66 -2.57 -5.91
CA ILE A 210 14.94 -2.38 -4.65
C ILE A 210 14.75 -3.78 -4.07
N ARG A 211 15.15 -4.00 -2.81
CA ARG A 211 15.10 -5.32 -2.18
C ARG A 211 14.92 -5.24 -0.67
N TYR A 212 14.52 -6.37 -0.09
CA TYR A 212 14.62 -6.56 1.36
C TYR A 212 16.08 -6.83 1.73
N THR A 213 16.61 -6.05 2.64
CA THR A 213 17.97 -6.24 3.18
C THR A 213 18.08 -5.53 4.53
N THR A 214 19.22 -5.69 5.20
CA THR A 214 19.58 -4.95 6.41
C THR A 214 20.59 -3.85 6.06
N GLU A 215 20.69 -2.80 6.87
CA GLU A 215 21.69 -1.75 6.67
C GLU A 215 23.11 -2.33 6.68
N ASN A 216 23.41 -3.19 7.65
CA ASN A 216 24.71 -3.85 7.75
C ASN A 216 25.03 -4.70 6.51
N ALA A 217 24.05 -5.40 5.92
CA ALA A 217 24.26 -6.17 4.70
C ALA A 217 24.49 -5.26 3.49
N LEU A 218 23.82 -4.12 3.43
CA LEU A 218 24.01 -3.13 2.38
C LEU A 218 25.42 -2.50 2.46
N GLU A 219 25.87 -2.09 3.65
CA GLU A 219 27.21 -1.54 3.87
C GLU A 219 28.32 -2.55 3.58
N LYS A 220 28.14 -3.82 3.94
CA LYS A 220 29.09 -4.89 3.58
C LYS A 220 29.18 -5.07 2.07
N HIS A 221 28.06 -5.05 1.38
CA HIS A 221 28.03 -5.11 -0.08
C HIS A 221 28.80 -3.95 -0.71
N PHE A 222 28.66 -2.73 -0.18
CA PHE A 222 29.38 -1.54 -0.65
C PHE A 222 30.87 -1.58 -0.31
N SER A 223 31.23 -2.13 0.85
CA SER A 223 32.66 -2.23 1.25
C SER A 223 33.41 -3.38 0.58
N GLY A 224 32.74 -4.19 -0.26
CA GLY A 224 33.36 -5.36 -0.93
C GLY A 224 33.84 -6.45 0.04
N LYS A 225 33.37 -6.46 1.28
CA LYS A 225 33.62 -7.50 2.28
C LYS A 225 32.41 -8.45 2.29
N GLU A 226 32.51 -9.53 1.52
CA GLU A 226 31.66 -10.71 1.71
C GLU A 226 32.02 -11.46 3.00
#